data_b0cb9ded31a37ffbc34208df25629785
#
_entry.id   b0cb9ded31a37ffbc34208df25629785
#
_cell.length_a   1.000
_cell.length_b   1.000
_cell.length_c   1.000
_cell.angle_alpha   90.00
_cell.angle_beta   90.00
_cell.angle_gamma   90.00
#
_symmetry.space_group_name_H-M   'P 1'
#
loop_
_entity.id
_entity.type
_entity.pdbx_description
1 polymer ?
#
loop_
_entity_poly.entity_id
_entity_poly.type
_entity_poly.pdbx_seq_one_letter_code
_entity_poly.pdbx_strand_id
1 'polypeptide(L)'
;CSIYALFVGDVRKQSGAAALQMVFLFLMQFTAWLTIVIRTQQSKYLLFYAFLQILTLALPVLAWFIYPGISRIVMNHMCMLFSAGLIVLTRLDLTKAIKQLIIAGASFVVFLIVPWILRKCRFLEKLGWIYAGIGIAALGIVLILGQVTHGSKLSWSIGGITFQPSEFVKLTFVFFLAAVLSEKTGIRQVVAAGIGATAHVLILVLSKDLG
;
A
#
# COMPACT_ATOMS: atom_id res chain seq x y z
N CYS A 1 -1.55 21.66 8.25
CA CYS A 1 -2.56 20.75 8.84
C CYS A 1 -1.96 19.46 9.40
N SER A 2 -1.13 18.73 8.64
CA SER A 2 -0.56 17.44 9.07
C SER A 2 0.31 17.54 10.31
N ILE A 3 1.25 18.48 10.33
CA ILE A 3 2.14 18.73 11.48
C ILE A 3 1.33 19.14 12.71
N TYR A 4 0.38 20.06 12.54
CA TYR A 4 -0.51 20.48 13.62
C TYR A 4 -1.30 19.31 14.22
N ALA A 5 -1.84 18.43 13.39
CA ALA A 5 -2.62 17.28 13.84
C ALA A 5 -1.79 16.24 14.62
N LEU A 6 -0.47 16.15 14.37
CA LEU A 6 0.43 15.24 15.09
C LEU A 6 0.74 15.75 16.52
N PHE A 7 0.80 17.06 16.73
CA PHE A 7 1.15 17.64 18.02
C PHE A 7 -0.05 18.00 18.92
N VAL A 8 -1.27 17.93 18.39
CA VAL A 8 -2.48 18.22 19.17
C VAL A 8 -3.04 16.93 19.78
N GLY A 9 -3.03 16.84 21.10
CA GLY A 9 -3.59 15.70 21.84
C GLY A 9 -5.13 15.66 21.90
N ASP A 10 -5.82 16.72 21.45
CA ASP A 10 -7.29 16.81 21.49
C ASP A 10 -7.91 16.14 20.25
N VAL A 11 -8.69 15.08 20.47
CA VAL A 11 -9.34 14.28 19.43
C VAL A 11 -10.27 15.12 18.52
N ARG A 12 -10.95 16.13 19.08
CA ARG A 12 -11.82 17.00 18.28
C ARG A 12 -11.02 17.87 17.30
N LYS A 13 -9.90 18.41 17.75
CA LYS A 13 -9.01 19.23 16.92
C LYS A 13 -8.32 18.38 15.85
N GLN A 14 -7.95 17.13 16.17
CA GLN A 14 -7.42 16.19 15.18
C GLN A 14 -8.46 15.86 14.10
N SER A 15 -9.73 15.64 14.49
CA SER A 15 -10.81 15.40 13.54
C SER A 15 -11.05 16.60 12.62
N GLY A 16 -11.01 17.82 13.17
CA GLY A 16 -11.12 19.05 12.39
C GLY A 16 -9.96 19.23 11.40
N ALA A 17 -8.72 18.94 11.83
CA ALA A 17 -7.55 18.98 10.96
C ALA A 17 -7.64 17.92 9.83
N ALA A 18 -8.15 16.73 10.12
CA ALA A 18 -8.36 15.69 9.11
C ALA A 18 -9.44 16.09 8.08
N ALA A 19 -10.53 16.72 8.53
CA ALA A 19 -11.56 17.25 7.64
C ALA A 19 -10.98 18.36 6.71
N LEU A 20 -10.19 19.26 7.25
CA LEU A 20 -9.52 20.31 6.48
C LEU A 20 -8.52 19.73 5.46
N GLN A 21 -7.79 18.69 5.82
CA GLN A 21 -6.92 17.96 4.87
C GLN A 21 -7.72 17.40 3.69
N MET A 22 -8.91 16.84 3.94
CA MET A 22 -9.78 16.33 2.88
C MET A 22 -10.22 17.44 1.93
N VAL A 23 -10.61 18.62 2.46
CA VAL A 23 -10.96 19.78 1.64
C VAL A 23 -9.79 20.18 0.74
N PHE A 24 -8.58 20.30 1.29
CA PHE A 24 -7.39 20.61 0.49
C PHE A 24 -7.06 19.52 -0.55
N LEU A 25 -7.28 18.25 -0.21
CA LEU A 25 -7.12 17.16 -1.16
C LEU A 25 -8.05 17.35 -2.38
N PHE A 26 -9.34 17.63 -2.13
CA PHE A 26 -10.29 17.85 -3.20
C PHE A 26 -10.00 19.09 -4.02
N LEU A 27 -9.57 20.17 -3.40
CA LEU A 27 -9.15 21.39 -4.11
C LEU A 27 -7.92 21.11 -5.00
N MET A 28 -6.93 20.38 -4.49
CA MET A 28 -5.77 19.96 -5.26
C MET A 28 -6.17 19.11 -6.46
N GLN A 29 -7.02 18.11 -6.26
CA GLN A 29 -7.53 17.28 -7.34
C GLN A 29 -8.31 18.11 -8.36
N PHE A 30 -9.24 18.94 -7.92
CA PHE A 30 -10.05 19.77 -8.79
C PHE A 30 -9.20 20.68 -9.67
N THR A 31 -8.26 21.42 -9.08
CA THR A 31 -7.38 22.35 -9.82
C THR A 31 -6.50 21.64 -10.83
N ALA A 32 -5.91 20.49 -10.44
CA ALA A 32 -5.07 19.68 -11.32
C ALA A 32 -5.87 19.12 -12.51
N TRP A 33 -7.06 18.56 -12.25
CA TRP A 33 -7.90 17.98 -13.29
C TRP A 33 -8.51 19.04 -14.19
N LEU A 34 -8.92 20.18 -13.64
CA LEU A 34 -9.38 21.32 -14.44
C LEU A 34 -8.31 21.76 -15.45
N THR A 35 -7.06 21.83 -15.00
CA THR A 35 -5.93 22.15 -15.88
C THR A 35 -5.72 21.11 -16.99
N ILE A 36 -5.84 19.82 -16.67
CA ILE A 36 -5.71 18.74 -17.67
C ILE A 36 -6.85 18.82 -18.69
N VAL A 37 -8.09 18.97 -18.24
CA VAL A 37 -9.28 19.05 -19.11
C VAL A 37 -9.21 20.27 -20.04
N ILE A 38 -8.84 21.44 -19.51
CA ILE A 38 -8.71 22.66 -20.33
C ILE A 38 -7.61 22.49 -21.39
N ARG A 39 -6.48 21.87 -21.06
CA ARG A 39 -5.38 21.66 -22.00
C ARG A 39 -5.68 20.61 -23.05
N THR A 40 -6.38 19.54 -22.70
CA THR A 40 -6.60 18.40 -23.60
C THR A 40 -7.91 18.51 -24.39
N GLN A 41 -8.87 19.31 -23.92
CA GLN A 41 -10.22 19.48 -24.51
C GLN A 41 -10.98 18.16 -24.72
N GLN A 42 -10.70 17.12 -23.90
CA GLN A 42 -11.27 15.78 -24.06
C GLN A 42 -12.10 15.38 -22.85
N SER A 43 -13.38 15.07 -23.06
CA SER A 43 -14.35 14.70 -22.01
C SER A 43 -13.97 13.41 -21.24
N LYS A 44 -13.16 12.51 -21.83
CA LYS A 44 -12.71 11.29 -21.17
C LYS A 44 -11.95 11.54 -19.86
N TYR A 45 -11.23 12.66 -19.76
CA TYR A 45 -10.52 13.04 -18.54
C TYR A 45 -11.49 13.44 -17.43
N LEU A 46 -12.63 14.02 -17.76
CA LEU A 46 -13.65 14.36 -16.77
C LEU A 46 -14.28 13.09 -16.15
N LEU A 47 -14.57 12.11 -17.00
CA LEU A 47 -15.08 10.81 -16.53
C LEU A 47 -14.07 10.10 -15.59
N PHE A 48 -12.80 10.09 -15.97
CA PHE A 48 -11.74 9.52 -15.14
C PHE A 48 -11.62 10.26 -13.79
N TYR A 49 -11.71 11.58 -13.79
CA TYR A 49 -11.74 12.40 -12.58
C TYR A 49 -12.91 12.03 -11.67
N ALA A 50 -14.10 11.84 -12.22
CA ALA A 50 -15.28 11.45 -11.43
C ALA A 50 -15.05 10.10 -10.73
N PHE A 51 -14.50 9.09 -11.41
CA PHE A 51 -14.14 7.80 -10.80
C PHE A 51 -13.09 7.94 -9.71
N LEU A 52 -12.06 8.77 -9.93
CA LEU A 52 -11.04 9.05 -8.92
C LEU A 52 -11.65 9.71 -7.68
N GLN A 53 -12.56 10.65 -7.85
CA GLN A 53 -13.26 11.33 -6.76
C GLN A 53 -14.10 10.35 -5.94
N ILE A 54 -14.84 9.47 -6.60
CA ILE A 54 -15.62 8.44 -5.92
C ILE A 54 -14.71 7.52 -5.11
N LEU A 55 -13.60 7.07 -5.69
CA LEU A 55 -12.66 6.18 -5.01
C LEU A 55 -12.01 6.85 -3.79
N THR A 56 -11.54 8.09 -3.93
CA THR A 56 -10.88 8.85 -2.85
C THR A 56 -11.83 9.28 -1.74
N LEU A 57 -13.12 9.37 -2.00
CA LEU A 57 -14.15 9.56 -0.98
C LEU A 57 -14.55 8.23 -0.32
N ALA A 58 -14.82 7.21 -1.12
CA ALA A 58 -15.29 5.92 -0.62
C ALA A 58 -14.26 5.25 0.29
N LEU A 59 -12.98 5.34 -0.04
CA LEU A 59 -11.90 4.68 0.67
C LEU A 59 -11.82 5.08 2.16
N PRO A 60 -11.66 6.36 2.55
CA PRO A 60 -11.60 6.75 3.95
C PRO A 60 -12.94 6.59 4.67
N VAL A 61 -14.07 6.81 3.99
CA VAL A 61 -15.40 6.67 4.59
C VAL A 61 -15.69 5.21 4.93
N LEU A 62 -15.52 4.28 3.99
CA LEU A 62 -15.74 2.86 4.22
C LEU A 62 -14.73 2.27 5.22
N ALA A 63 -13.45 2.65 5.11
CA ALA A 63 -12.44 2.20 6.05
C ALA A 63 -12.75 2.65 7.48
N TRP A 64 -13.21 3.89 7.66
CA TRP A 64 -13.59 4.40 8.98
C TRP A 64 -14.87 3.74 9.51
N PHE A 65 -15.84 3.45 8.63
CA PHE A 65 -17.08 2.78 9.02
C PHE A 65 -16.85 1.33 9.48
N ILE A 66 -16.00 0.59 8.74
CA ILE A 66 -15.69 -0.81 9.04
C ILE A 66 -14.66 -0.93 10.17
N TYR A 67 -13.72 0.00 10.26
CA TYR A 67 -12.62 0.01 11.23
C TYR A 67 -12.54 1.34 11.98
N PRO A 68 -13.37 1.56 13.01
CA PRO A 68 -13.45 2.85 13.71
C PRO A 68 -12.14 3.32 14.36
N GLY A 69 -11.18 2.40 14.60
CA GLY A 69 -9.86 2.70 15.15
C GLY A 69 -8.81 3.17 14.13
N ILE A 70 -9.15 3.26 12.83
CA ILE A 70 -8.19 3.66 11.81
C ILE A 70 -7.86 5.16 11.89
N SER A 71 -6.58 5.50 11.71
CA SER A 71 -6.14 6.90 11.70
C SER A 71 -6.61 7.63 10.44
N ARG A 72 -7.48 8.62 10.61
CA ARG A 72 -7.98 9.47 9.50
C ARG A 72 -6.85 10.22 8.80
N ILE A 73 -5.86 10.65 9.55
CA ILE A 73 -4.71 11.42 9.02
C ILE A 73 -3.92 10.55 8.06
N VAL A 74 -3.63 9.29 8.43
CA VAL A 74 -2.89 8.34 7.58
C VAL A 74 -3.68 8.03 6.30
N MET A 75 -5.01 7.82 6.41
CA MET A 75 -5.87 7.58 5.26
C MET A 75 -5.87 8.76 4.28
N ASN A 76 -5.96 9.99 4.79
CA ASN A 76 -5.92 11.20 3.97
C ASN A 76 -4.58 11.35 3.23
N HIS A 77 -3.45 11.07 3.90
CA HIS A 77 -2.15 11.11 3.26
C HIS A 77 -2.02 10.05 2.17
N MET A 78 -2.52 8.84 2.41
CA MET A 78 -2.55 7.79 1.40
C MET A 78 -3.37 8.22 0.17
N CYS A 79 -4.57 8.79 0.37
CA CYS A 79 -5.40 9.33 -0.70
C CYS A 79 -4.72 10.48 -1.44
N MET A 80 -3.99 11.36 -0.74
CA MET A 80 -3.26 12.47 -1.34
C MET A 80 -2.13 11.98 -2.24
N LEU A 81 -1.29 11.06 -1.75
CA LEU A 81 -0.18 10.50 -2.53
C LEU A 81 -0.69 9.70 -3.75
N PHE A 82 -1.73 8.91 -3.56
CA PHE A 82 -2.38 8.17 -4.64
C PHE A 82 -2.94 9.11 -5.73
N SER A 83 -3.63 10.18 -5.31
CA SER A 83 -4.18 11.18 -6.24
C SER A 83 -3.10 11.91 -6.99
N ALA A 84 -2.04 12.34 -6.32
CA ALA A 84 -0.90 13.00 -6.95
C ALA A 84 -0.23 12.07 -7.99
N GLY A 85 -0.02 10.80 -7.66
CA GLY A 85 0.52 9.80 -8.57
C GLY A 85 -0.36 9.60 -9.81
N LEU A 86 -1.69 9.50 -9.64
CA LEU A 86 -2.61 9.35 -10.76
C LEU A 86 -2.71 10.61 -11.64
N ILE A 87 -2.64 11.81 -11.07
CA ILE A 87 -2.61 13.06 -11.84
C ILE A 87 -1.40 13.09 -12.76
N VAL A 88 -0.21 12.77 -12.23
CA VAL A 88 1.03 12.71 -13.02
C VAL A 88 0.94 11.62 -14.08
N LEU A 89 0.51 10.42 -13.70
CA LEU A 89 0.40 9.29 -14.62
C LEU A 89 -0.59 9.57 -15.75
N THR A 90 -1.72 10.19 -15.46
CA THR A 90 -2.74 10.56 -16.47
C THR A 90 -2.20 11.55 -17.48
N ARG A 91 -1.35 12.47 -17.04
CA ARG A 91 -0.69 13.42 -17.94
C ARG A 91 0.30 12.73 -18.89
N LEU A 92 0.96 11.66 -18.43
CA LEU A 92 1.95 10.92 -19.22
C LEU A 92 1.29 9.88 -20.13
N ASP A 93 0.37 9.07 -19.59
CA ASP A 93 -0.27 7.96 -20.30
C ASP A 93 -1.62 7.61 -19.62
N LEU A 94 -2.70 8.03 -20.26
CA LEU A 94 -4.05 7.76 -19.75
C LEU A 94 -4.37 6.26 -19.66
N THR A 95 -3.84 5.44 -20.58
CA THR A 95 -4.10 3.99 -20.57
C THR A 95 -3.49 3.34 -19.33
N LYS A 96 -2.29 3.74 -18.97
CA LYS A 96 -1.63 3.28 -17.73
C LYS A 96 -2.37 3.80 -16.49
N ALA A 97 -2.85 5.04 -16.53
CA ALA A 97 -3.62 5.62 -15.42
C ALA A 97 -4.93 4.86 -15.17
N ILE A 98 -5.65 4.47 -16.24
CA ILE A 98 -6.88 3.64 -16.12
C ILE A 98 -6.56 2.28 -15.51
N LYS A 99 -5.51 1.60 -15.99
CA LYS A 99 -5.06 0.32 -15.41
C LYS A 99 -4.73 0.47 -13.93
N GLN A 100 -4.01 1.53 -13.57
CA GLN A 100 -3.64 1.81 -12.17
C GLN A 100 -4.86 2.09 -11.29
N LEU A 101 -5.87 2.80 -11.80
CA LEU A 101 -7.11 3.06 -11.08
C LEU A 101 -7.91 1.77 -10.82
N ILE A 102 -7.96 0.87 -11.80
CA ILE A 102 -8.62 -0.44 -11.65
C ILE A 102 -7.89 -1.29 -10.60
N ILE A 103 -6.55 -1.36 -10.68
CA ILE A 103 -5.73 -2.09 -9.71
C ILE A 103 -5.93 -1.52 -8.31
N ALA A 104 -5.97 -0.19 -8.17
CA ALA A 104 -6.21 0.46 -6.89
C ALA A 104 -7.59 0.14 -6.32
N GLY A 105 -8.63 0.11 -7.16
CA GLY A 105 -9.98 -0.31 -6.75
C GLY A 105 -10.00 -1.75 -6.24
N ALA A 106 -9.35 -2.67 -6.95
CA ALA A 106 -9.22 -4.06 -6.52
C ALA A 106 -8.43 -4.17 -5.20
N SER A 107 -7.31 -3.45 -5.08
CA SER A 107 -6.49 -3.40 -3.87
C SER A 107 -7.25 -2.84 -2.68
N PHE A 108 -8.16 -1.89 -2.91
CA PHE A 108 -9.03 -1.35 -1.87
C PHE A 108 -9.99 -2.41 -1.31
N VAL A 109 -10.58 -3.24 -2.17
CA VAL A 109 -11.42 -4.36 -1.72
C VAL A 109 -10.60 -5.34 -0.88
N VAL A 110 -9.40 -5.69 -1.32
CA VAL A 110 -8.48 -6.55 -0.55
C VAL A 110 -8.12 -5.92 0.80
N PHE A 111 -7.83 -4.62 0.82
CA PHE A 111 -7.55 -3.86 2.05
C PHE A 111 -8.70 -3.94 3.08
N LEU A 112 -9.96 -3.93 2.63
CA LEU A 112 -11.11 -4.07 3.53
C LEU A 112 -11.29 -5.51 4.03
N ILE A 113 -10.98 -6.51 3.21
CA ILE A 113 -11.21 -7.92 3.53
C ILE A 113 -10.11 -8.50 4.44
N VAL A 114 -8.84 -8.17 4.18
CA VAL A 114 -7.69 -8.77 4.88
C VAL A 114 -7.74 -8.60 6.40
N PRO A 115 -7.96 -7.40 6.98
CA PRO A 115 -8.02 -7.26 8.43
C PRO A 115 -9.21 -8.01 9.06
N TRP A 116 -10.31 -8.15 8.32
CA TRP A 116 -11.46 -8.93 8.78
C TRP A 116 -11.14 -10.42 8.86
N ILE A 117 -10.46 -10.97 7.84
CA ILE A 117 -9.98 -12.36 7.85
C ILE A 117 -9.01 -12.58 9.00
N LEU A 118 -8.02 -11.69 9.17
CA LEU A 118 -7.00 -11.79 10.22
C LEU A 118 -7.62 -11.80 11.62
N ARG A 119 -8.63 -10.98 11.87
CA ARG A 119 -9.35 -10.98 13.15
C ARG A 119 -10.10 -12.29 13.44
N LYS A 120 -10.56 -12.98 12.39
CA LYS A 120 -11.35 -14.21 12.52
C LYS A 120 -10.48 -15.47 12.58
N CYS A 121 -9.33 -15.46 11.93
CA CYS A 121 -8.45 -16.62 11.75
C CYS A 121 -7.25 -16.59 12.70
N ARG A 122 -7.45 -16.92 13.99
CA ARG A 122 -6.35 -17.04 14.97
C ARG A 122 -5.31 -18.10 14.62
N PHE A 123 -5.64 -19.03 13.73
CA PHE A 123 -4.70 -20.04 13.24
C PHE A 123 -3.49 -19.41 12.52
N LEU A 124 -3.68 -18.24 11.90
CA LEU A 124 -2.62 -17.52 11.19
C LEU A 124 -1.49 -17.06 12.12
N GLU A 125 -1.76 -16.84 13.39
CA GLU A 125 -0.75 -16.47 14.41
C GLU A 125 0.27 -17.60 14.65
N LYS A 126 -0.14 -18.87 14.46
CA LYS A 126 0.72 -20.05 14.68
C LYS A 126 1.64 -20.39 13.49
N LEU A 127 1.42 -19.76 12.34
CA LEU A 127 2.12 -20.07 11.09
C LEU A 127 3.39 -19.23 10.87
N GLY A 128 3.92 -18.56 11.89
CA GLY A 128 5.06 -17.66 11.77
C GLY A 128 6.24 -18.23 10.99
N TRP A 129 6.70 -19.43 11.33
CA TRP A 129 7.81 -20.07 10.62
C TRP A 129 7.47 -20.50 9.19
N ILE A 130 6.21 -20.81 8.90
CA ILE A 130 5.77 -21.10 7.54
C ILE A 130 5.85 -19.85 6.68
N TYR A 131 5.46 -18.67 7.22
CA TYR A 131 5.61 -17.40 6.51
C TYR A 131 7.07 -17.07 6.21
N ALA A 132 7.98 -17.31 7.17
CA ALA A 132 9.42 -17.14 6.94
C ALA A 132 9.92 -18.06 5.81
N GLY A 133 9.52 -19.35 5.85
CA GLY A 133 9.89 -20.33 4.83
C GLY A 133 9.37 -19.97 3.44
N ILE A 134 8.11 -19.55 3.33
CA ILE A 134 7.50 -19.10 2.06
C ILE A 134 8.22 -17.84 1.55
N GLY A 135 8.51 -16.88 2.42
CA GLY A 135 9.22 -15.66 2.05
C GLY A 135 10.62 -15.92 1.51
N ILE A 136 11.40 -16.72 2.24
CA ILE A 136 12.76 -17.09 1.82
C ILE A 136 12.74 -17.93 0.54
N ALA A 137 11.82 -18.89 0.40
CA ALA A 137 11.68 -19.70 -0.81
C ALA A 137 11.31 -18.84 -2.02
N ALA A 138 10.34 -17.92 -1.87
CA ALA A 138 9.95 -17.00 -2.94
C ALA A 138 11.12 -16.12 -3.39
N LEU A 139 11.89 -15.55 -2.46
CA LEU A 139 13.08 -14.76 -2.78
C LEU A 139 14.16 -15.61 -3.44
N GLY A 140 14.39 -16.85 -2.96
CA GLY A 140 15.36 -17.77 -3.56
C GLY A 140 15.00 -18.14 -5.01
N ILE A 141 13.73 -18.43 -5.27
CA ILE A 141 13.23 -18.72 -6.62
C ILE A 141 13.46 -17.51 -7.54
N VAL A 142 13.17 -16.30 -7.06
CA VAL A 142 13.37 -15.07 -7.85
C VAL A 142 14.85 -14.79 -8.09
N LEU A 143 15.71 -15.04 -7.13
CA LEU A 143 17.16 -14.88 -7.29
C LEU A 143 17.71 -15.78 -8.41
N ILE A 144 17.16 -17.01 -8.55
CA ILE A 144 17.60 -18.00 -9.54
C ILE A 144 16.96 -17.77 -10.90
N LEU A 145 15.63 -17.53 -10.95
CA LEU A 145 14.82 -17.52 -12.16
C LEU A 145 14.36 -16.11 -12.58
N GLY A 146 14.57 -15.08 -11.77
CA GLY A 146 14.11 -13.73 -12.03
C GLY A 146 14.80 -13.09 -13.25
N GLN A 147 14.01 -12.41 -14.08
CA GLN A 147 14.52 -11.61 -15.18
C GLN A 147 15.12 -10.30 -14.66
N VAL A 148 16.23 -9.87 -15.28
CA VAL A 148 16.86 -8.59 -14.95
C VAL A 148 16.04 -7.45 -15.54
N THR A 149 15.33 -6.72 -14.68
CA THR A 149 14.60 -5.51 -15.07
C THR A 149 15.19 -4.34 -14.31
N HIS A 150 15.63 -3.30 -15.01
CA HIS A 150 16.27 -2.11 -14.41
C HIS A 150 17.47 -2.41 -13.50
N GLY A 151 18.23 -3.47 -13.81
CA GLY A 151 19.44 -3.84 -13.07
C GLY A 151 19.23 -4.76 -11.86
N SER A 152 18.00 -5.12 -11.55
CA SER A 152 17.65 -6.08 -10.49
C SER A 152 16.90 -7.30 -11.04
N LYS A 153 17.19 -8.51 -10.49
CA LYS A 153 16.54 -9.77 -10.85
C LYS A 153 15.30 -9.99 -10.00
N LEU A 154 14.21 -9.24 -10.24
CA LEU A 154 13.13 -9.21 -9.25
C LEU A 154 11.72 -9.28 -9.82
N SER A 155 11.55 -9.23 -11.13
CA SER A 155 10.22 -9.19 -11.72
C SER A 155 10.00 -10.27 -12.76
N TRP A 156 8.78 -10.80 -12.80
CA TRP A 156 8.28 -11.64 -13.88
C TRP A 156 7.23 -10.86 -14.66
N SER A 157 7.37 -10.85 -16.00
CA SER A 157 6.34 -10.29 -16.86
C SER A 157 5.51 -11.40 -17.45
N ILE A 158 4.24 -11.48 -17.06
CA ILE A 158 3.26 -12.44 -17.56
C ILE A 158 2.12 -11.65 -18.21
N GLY A 159 1.96 -11.77 -19.54
CA GLY A 159 0.85 -11.12 -20.24
C GLY A 159 0.85 -9.58 -20.16
N GLY A 160 2.03 -8.94 -20.04
CA GLY A 160 2.14 -7.47 -19.94
C GLY A 160 1.85 -6.91 -18.53
N ILE A 161 1.67 -7.77 -17.54
CA ILE A 161 1.61 -7.41 -16.11
C ILE A 161 2.93 -7.83 -15.48
N THR A 162 3.63 -6.87 -14.90
CA THR A 162 4.87 -7.14 -14.17
C THR A 162 4.53 -7.51 -12.74
N PHE A 163 4.87 -8.74 -12.35
CA PHE A 163 4.72 -9.25 -11.00
C PHE A 163 6.07 -9.22 -10.30
N GLN A 164 6.13 -8.58 -9.14
CA GLN A 164 7.33 -8.50 -8.33
C GLN A 164 7.12 -9.30 -7.03
N PRO A 165 7.66 -10.53 -6.93
CA PRO A 165 7.46 -11.38 -5.75
C PRO A 165 7.99 -10.78 -4.45
N SER A 166 8.99 -9.90 -4.48
CA SER A 166 9.51 -9.22 -3.30
C SER A 166 8.43 -8.39 -2.57
N GLU A 167 7.44 -7.85 -3.28
CA GLU A 167 6.30 -7.16 -2.64
C GLU A 167 5.46 -8.10 -1.77
N PHE A 168 5.26 -9.35 -2.23
CA PHE A 168 4.58 -10.37 -1.43
C PHE A 168 5.44 -10.85 -0.26
N VAL A 169 6.75 -10.92 -0.45
CA VAL A 169 7.67 -11.30 0.63
C VAL A 169 7.64 -10.27 1.76
N LYS A 170 7.49 -8.98 1.47
CA LYS A 170 7.30 -7.95 2.51
C LYS A 170 6.07 -8.26 3.38
N LEU A 171 4.96 -8.73 2.78
CA LEU A 171 3.77 -9.12 3.52
C LEU A 171 4.01 -10.37 4.37
N THR A 172 4.60 -11.43 3.80
CA THR A 172 4.90 -12.65 4.56
C THR A 172 5.89 -12.39 5.67
N PHE A 173 6.84 -11.47 5.47
CA PHE A 173 7.79 -11.03 6.48
C PHE A 173 7.10 -10.31 7.65
N VAL A 174 6.16 -9.41 7.38
CA VAL A 174 5.38 -8.75 8.44
C VAL A 174 4.56 -9.77 9.22
N PHE A 175 3.92 -10.74 8.56
CA PHE A 175 3.19 -11.82 9.23
C PHE A 175 4.11 -12.72 10.06
N PHE A 176 5.30 -13.02 9.56
CA PHE A 176 6.33 -13.75 10.31
C PHE A 176 6.69 -13.02 11.60
N LEU A 177 7.07 -11.75 11.51
CA LEU A 177 7.45 -10.96 12.69
C LEU A 177 6.28 -10.82 13.66
N ALA A 178 5.08 -10.53 13.17
CA ALA A 178 3.90 -10.42 14.00
C ALA A 178 3.58 -11.72 14.74
N ALA A 179 3.67 -12.88 14.08
CA ALA A 179 3.41 -14.18 14.66
C ALA A 179 4.47 -14.55 15.71
N VAL A 180 5.76 -14.39 15.39
CA VAL A 180 6.86 -14.76 16.30
C VAL A 180 6.92 -13.84 17.52
N LEU A 181 6.62 -12.55 17.37
CA LEU A 181 6.66 -11.58 18.45
C LEU A 181 5.33 -11.46 19.22
N SER A 182 4.23 -12.08 18.76
CA SER A 182 2.94 -12.09 19.46
C SER A 182 2.92 -13.05 20.65
N GLU A 183 3.73 -14.12 20.62
CA GLU A 183 3.88 -15.02 21.75
C GLU A 183 4.67 -14.33 22.88
N LYS A 184 4.53 -14.82 24.13
CA LYS A 184 5.23 -14.24 25.30
C LYS A 184 6.70 -14.00 24.98
N THR A 185 7.05 -12.73 24.77
CA THR A 185 8.35 -12.29 24.27
C THR A 185 9.48 -12.68 25.22
N GLY A 186 10.12 -13.80 24.93
CA GLY A 186 11.39 -14.19 25.54
C GLY A 186 12.54 -13.79 24.61
N ILE A 187 13.75 -13.71 25.16
CA ILE A 187 14.97 -13.41 24.39
C ILE A 187 15.14 -14.35 23.19
N ARG A 188 14.73 -15.61 23.35
CA ARG A 188 14.80 -16.61 22.26
C ARG A 188 13.97 -16.24 21.05
N GLN A 189 12.74 -15.74 21.25
CA GLN A 189 11.85 -15.32 20.16
C GLN A 189 12.39 -14.07 19.45
N VAL A 190 12.94 -13.13 20.21
CA VAL A 190 13.57 -11.93 19.63
C VAL A 190 14.79 -12.30 18.78
N VAL A 191 15.64 -13.19 19.27
CA VAL A 191 16.80 -13.69 18.52
C VAL A 191 16.36 -14.46 17.27
N ALA A 192 15.35 -15.33 17.38
CA ALA A 192 14.81 -16.08 16.25
C ALA A 192 14.19 -15.15 15.18
N ALA A 193 13.43 -14.13 15.60
CA ALA A 193 12.91 -13.09 14.71
C ALA A 193 14.06 -12.32 14.04
N GLY A 194 15.12 -11.99 14.78
CA GLY A 194 16.31 -11.31 14.27
C GLY A 194 17.04 -12.15 13.22
N ILE A 195 17.23 -13.46 13.45
CA ILE A 195 17.84 -14.37 12.47
C ILE A 195 17.00 -14.45 11.19
N GLY A 196 15.69 -14.65 11.32
CA GLY A 196 14.78 -14.67 10.18
C GLY A 196 14.77 -13.36 9.41
N ALA A 197 14.77 -12.22 10.10
CA ALA A 197 14.86 -10.90 9.49
C ALA A 197 16.18 -10.71 8.73
N THR A 198 17.29 -11.08 9.34
CA THR A 198 18.61 -11.00 8.72
C THR A 198 18.70 -11.85 7.46
N ALA A 199 18.14 -13.06 7.47
CA ALA A 199 18.10 -13.92 6.29
C ALA A 199 17.33 -13.27 5.13
N HIS A 200 16.14 -12.69 5.38
CA HIS A 200 15.37 -11.99 4.36
C HIS A 200 16.14 -10.79 3.80
N VAL A 201 16.73 -9.97 4.68
CA VAL A 201 17.50 -8.77 4.26
C VAL A 201 18.73 -9.18 3.44
N LEU A 202 19.47 -10.21 3.85
CA LEU A 202 20.63 -10.68 3.10
C LEU A 202 20.26 -11.11 1.67
N ILE A 203 19.15 -11.85 1.50
CA ILE A 203 18.70 -12.28 0.17
C ILE A 203 18.27 -11.05 -0.67
N LEU A 204 17.58 -10.07 -0.08
CA LEU A 204 17.21 -8.84 -0.76
C LEU A 204 18.43 -8.02 -1.20
N VAL A 205 19.45 -7.93 -0.35
CA VAL A 205 20.73 -7.28 -0.71
C VAL A 205 21.42 -8.01 -1.85
N LEU A 206 21.48 -9.35 -1.81
CA LEU A 206 22.06 -10.17 -2.88
C LEU A 206 21.27 -10.00 -4.21
N SER A 207 19.97 -9.83 -4.12
CA SER A 207 19.09 -9.57 -5.27
C SER A 207 19.20 -8.14 -5.81
N LYS A 208 19.96 -7.26 -5.14
CA LYS A 208 20.05 -5.80 -5.42
C LYS A 208 18.70 -5.10 -5.33
N ASP A 209 17.78 -5.61 -4.51
CA ASP A 209 16.49 -5.00 -4.22
C ASP A 209 16.59 -4.23 -2.89
N LEU A 210 17.14 -3.04 -2.99
CA LEU A 210 17.30 -2.16 -1.82
C LEU A 210 16.15 -1.15 -1.65
N GLY A 211 15.08 -1.29 -2.44
CA GLY A 211 13.88 -0.45 -2.38
C GLY A 211 13.83 0.65 -3.43
#